data_9ad4fd2fe0d36e05810bb99d1fe8df3a
#
_entry.id   9ad4fd2fe0d36e05810bb99d1fe8df3a
#
_cell.length_a   1.000
_cell.length_b   1.000
_cell.length_c   1.000
_cell.angle_alpha   90.00
_cell.angle_beta   90.00
_cell.angle_gamma   90.00
#
_symmetry.space_group_name_H-M   'P 1'
#
loop_
_entity.id
_entity.type
_entity.pdbx_description
1 polymer ?
#
loop_
_entity_poly.entity_id
_entity_poly.type
_entity_poly.pdbx_seq_one_letter_code
_entity_poly.pdbx_strand_id
1 'polypeptide(L)'
;MEKIKKIGIVLFLFCFIFGGIGCSSTTKKEESSDGIQFKEEYEKLNGTIRESDGALYNTVSIEKENPIKYIDAKEATQIIKNKTGVIYFGASWCPWCRNAIPVLFDVAKKKKIDTIYYVDMDQVRNIYEIKDGSLVKVQEEKEGYYELLEALDSILGENTYTLTSDGQTYDTKEKRIYMPLVVGIKEGSIVDSHVGTVSLNEDQTKYSPLTKEQYDELYKQYESLFSNIYNSCTDNKC
;
A
#
# COMPACT_ATOMS: atom_id res chain seq x y z
N MET A 1 15.49 79.45 -18.78
CA MET A 1 16.59 79.34 -17.79
C MET A 1 16.40 78.06 -17.02
N GLU A 2 17.05 76.97 -17.43
CA GLU A 2 17.13 75.78 -16.58
C GLU A 2 18.38 74.95 -16.98
N LYS A 3 19.14 74.61 -15.98
CA LYS A 3 20.49 74.09 -16.13
C LYS A 3 20.44 72.58 -16.31
N ILE A 4 20.97 72.06 -17.41
CA ILE A 4 21.17 70.63 -17.68
C ILE A 4 22.39 70.18 -16.90
N LYS A 5 22.19 69.25 -15.90
CA LYS A 5 23.29 68.59 -15.25
C LYS A 5 23.63 67.33 -16.01
N LYS A 6 24.87 67.25 -16.45
CA LYS A 6 25.47 66.03 -17.04
C LYS A 6 25.73 65.00 -15.95
N ILE A 7 25.20 63.78 -16.13
CA ILE A 7 25.51 62.64 -15.31
C ILE A 7 26.47 61.73 -16.09
N GLY A 8 27.67 61.57 -15.53
CA GLY A 8 28.71 60.70 -16.10
C GLY A 8 28.40 59.25 -15.92
N ILE A 9 28.56 58.50 -16.99
CA ILE A 9 28.45 57.03 -17.00
C ILE A 9 29.79 56.46 -16.58
N VAL A 10 29.85 55.77 -15.41
CA VAL A 10 31.00 54.97 -14.99
C VAL A 10 30.78 53.56 -15.48
N LEU A 11 31.62 53.13 -16.41
CA LEU A 11 31.61 51.77 -16.93
C LEU A 11 32.39 50.86 -15.95
N PHE A 12 31.66 50.00 -15.22
CA PHE A 12 32.26 48.95 -14.41
C PHE A 12 32.44 47.70 -15.27
N LEU A 13 33.69 47.39 -15.60
CA LEU A 13 34.09 46.08 -16.17
C LEU A 13 34.02 45.02 -15.06
N PHE A 14 33.05 44.12 -15.13
CA PHE A 14 33.01 42.93 -14.28
C PHE A 14 33.72 41.75 -15.01
N CYS A 15 34.90 41.41 -14.51
CA CYS A 15 35.59 40.17 -14.90
C CYS A 15 34.79 38.95 -14.36
N PHE A 16 34.19 38.16 -15.24
CA PHE A 16 33.63 36.86 -14.90
C PHE A 16 34.77 35.86 -14.73
N ILE A 17 35.06 35.49 -13.47
CA ILE A 17 35.87 34.31 -13.13
C ILE A 17 34.92 33.12 -13.15
N PHE A 18 35.04 32.22 -14.16
CA PHE A 18 34.40 30.93 -14.19
C PHE A 18 35.09 30.01 -13.17
N GLY A 19 34.55 29.98 -11.95
CA GLY A 19 34.81 28.91 -10.97
C GLY A 19 33.81 27.79 -11.16
N GLY A 20 34.22 26.69 -11.78
CA GLY A 20 33.42 25.49 -11.87
C GLY A 20 33.23 24.86 -10.48
N ILE A 21 32.07 25.09 -9.86
CA ILE A 21 31.62 24.34 -8.70
C ILE A 21 30.80 23.18 -9.26
N GLY A 22 31.41 21.99 -9.28
CA GLY A 22 30.69 20.75 -9.52
C GLY A 22 29.66 20.52 -8.39
N CYS A 23 28.40 20.87 -8.63
CA CYS A 23 27.28 20.45 -7.79
C CYS A 23 27.06 18.96 -8.00
N SER A 24 27.62 18.15 -7.11
CA SER A 24 27.14 16.79 -6.89
C SER A 24 25.75 16.93 -6.26
N SER A 25 24.69 16.88 -7.09
CA SER A 25 23.32 16.79 -6.62
C SER A 25 23.08 15.40 -6.07
N THR A 26 23.39 15.21 -4.78
CA THR A 26 22.80 14.14 -4.00
C THR A 26 21.32 14.52 -3.87
N THR A 27 20.48 13.96 -4.72
CA THR A 27 19.02 14.01 -4.57
C THR A 27 18.69 13.31 -3.26
N LYS A 28 18.53 14.07 -2.17
CA LYS A 28 17.82 13.56 -0.98
C LYS A 28 16.42 13.22 -1.49
N LYS A 29 16.08 11.92 -1.48
CA LYS A 29 14.70 11.47 -1.65
C LYS A 29 13.92 12.15 -0.53
N GLU A 30 12.96 13.02 -0.86
CA GLU A 30 12.09 13.67 0.11
C GLU A 30 11.29 12.58 0.83
N GLU A 31 11.31 12.56 2.17
CA GLU A 31 10.54 11.60 2.95
C GLU A 31 9.06 11.78 2.57
N SER A 32 8.42 10.72 2.05
CA SER A 32 7.00 10.75 1.72
C SER A 32 6.19 10.89 3.02
N SER A 33 5.29 11.86 3.09
CA SER A 33 4.34 12.00 4.20
C SER A 33 3.52 10.72 4.40
N ASP A 34 3.17 10.03 3.32
CA ASP A 34 2.43 8.77 3.32
C ASP A 34 3.23 7.63 3.95
N GLY A 35 4.52 7.53 3.66
CA GLY A 35 5.42 6.54 4.26
C GLY A 35 5.55 6.73 5.77
N ILE A 36 5.64 7.97 6.25
CA ILE A 36 5.67 8.28 7.68
C ILE A 36 4.34 7.93 8.33
N GLN A 37 3.22 8.34 7.74
CA GLN A 37 1.88 8.03 8.23
C GLN A 37 1.68 6.51 8.34
N PHE A 38 2.00 5.76 7.32
CA PHE A 38 1.88 4.29 7.32
C PHE A 38 2.70 3.64 8.42
N LYS A 39 3.96 4.07 8.59
CA LYS A 39 4.81 3.63 9.70
C LYS A 39 4.16 3.88 11.05
N GLU A 40 3.70 5.10 11.29
CA GLU A 40 3.09 5.48 12.56
C GLU A 40 1.81 4.69 12.85
N GLU A 41 0.95 4.48 11.86
CA GLU A 41 -0.29 3.70 11.99
C GLU A 41 -0.03 2.23 12.35
N TYR A 42 0.97 1.62 11.75
CA TYR A 42 1.31 0.23 12.04
C TYR A 42 2.07 0.09 13.36
N GLU A 43 3.08 0.92 13.60
CA GLU A 43 3.97 0.79 14.76
C GLU A 43 3.32 1.22 16.07
N LYS A 44 2.34 2.14 16.07
CA LYS A 44 1.59 2.52 17.29
C LYS A 44 0.89 1.33 17.96
N LEU A 45 0.62 0.26 17.23
CA LEU A 45 0.00 -0.96 17.77
C LEU A 45 1.01 -1.96 18.32
N ASN A 46 2.32 -1.74 18.13
CA ASN A 46 3.36 -2.61 18.68
C ASN A 46 3.26 -2.68 20.22
N GLY A 47 3.25 -3.91 20.75
CA GLY A 47 3.17 -4.12 22.20
C GLY A 47 1.82 -3.81 22.85
N THR A 48 0.80 -3.49 22.06
CA THR A 48 -0.57 -3.29 22.56
C THR A 48 -1.40 -4.57 22.45
N ILE A 49 -2.43 -4.66 23.29
CA ILE A 49 -3.38 -5.77 23.33
C ILE A 49 -4.61 -5.41 22.47
N ARG A 50 -5.06 -6.35 21.69
CA ARG A 50 -6.29 -6.21 20.91
C ARG A 50 -7.51 -6.33 21.80
N GLU A 51 -8.42 -5.39 21.72
CA GLU A 51 -9.65 -5.40 22.54
C GLU A 51 -10.59 -6.57 22.16
N SER A 52 -10.57 -7.01 20.87
CA SER A 52 -11.50 -8.01 20.37
C SER A 52 -11.26 -9.43 20.86
N ASP A 53 -9.99 -9.79 21.20
CA ASP A 53 -9.62 -11.17 21.53
C ASP A 53 -8.48 -11.28 22.57
N GLY A 54 -7.99 -10.15 23.09
CA GLY A 54 -6.93 -10.12 24.11
C GLY A 54 -5.53 -10.52 23.61
N ALA A 55 -5.34 -10.75 22.31
CA ALA A 55 -4.04 -11.10 21.77
C ALA A 55 -3.15 -9.86 21.60
N LEU A 56 -1.83 -10.06 21.72
CA LEU A 56 -0.84 -9.03 21.38
C LEU A 56 -0.75 -8.85 19.86
N TYR A 57 -0.59 -7.62 19.41
CA TYR A 57 -0.24 -7.35 18.02
C TYR A 57 1.18 -7.81 17.71
N ASN A 58 1.37 -8.45 16.55
CA ASN A 58 2.71 -8.74 16.03
C ASN A 58 3.48 -7.44 15.90
N THR A 59 4.73 -7.43 16.39
CA THR A 59 5.60 -6.27 16.23
C THR A 59 6.05 -6.13 14.78
N VAL A 60 5.97 -4.93 14.24
CA VAL A 60 6.52 -4.56 12.93
C VAL A 60 7.51 -3.42 13.10
N SER A 61 8.51 -3.37 12.22
CA SER A 61 9.46 -2.26 12.10
C SER A 61 9.47 -1.79 10.66
N ILE A 62 9.11 -0.54 10.43
CA ILE A 62 8.94 0.05 9.11
C ILE A 62 9.91 1.21 8.95
N GLU A 63 10.66 1.23 7.84
CA GLU A 63 11.52 2.35 7.51
C GLU A 63 10.65 3.59 7.20
N LYS A 64 11.10 4.80 7.54
CA LYS A 64 10.38 6.03 7.18
C LYS A 64 10.30 6.21 5.66
N GLU A 65 11.39 5.88 4.97
CA GLU A 65 11.47 5.87 3.52
C GLU A 65 10.97 4.52 2.99
N ASN A 66 9.65 4.36 2.92
CA ASN A 66 9.00 3.18 2.36
C ASN A 66 8.18 3.53 1.11
N PRO A 67 7.81 2.57 0.27
CA PRO A 67 7.19 2.83 -1.03
C PRO A 67 5.69 3.15 -0.97
N ILE A 68 5.09 3.31 0.20
CA ILE A 68 3.64 3.48 0.33
C ILE A 68 3.18 4.84 -0.18
N LYS A 69 2.08 4.79 -0.93
CA LYS A 69 1.27 5.93 -1.33
C LYS A 69 -0.20 5.64 -1.06
N TYR A 70 -0.83 6.42 -0.17
CA TYR A 70 -2.26 6.29 0.12
C TYR A 70 -3.10 6.67 -1.08
N ILE A 71 -4.13 5.87 -1.34
CA ILE A 71 -5.15 6.12 -2.37
C ILE A 71 -6.53 5.71 -1.84
N ASP A 72 -7.57 6.30 -2.40
CA ASP A 72 -8.95 5.89 -2.14
C ASP A 72 -9.45 4.80 -3.11
N ALA A 73 -10.70 4.36 -2.93
CA ALA A 73 -11.31 3.32 -3.75
C ALA A 73 -11.47 3.72 -5.23
N LYS A 74 -11.76 5.00 -5.51
CA LYS A 74 -11.88 5.52 -6.88
C LYS A 74 -10.52 5.54 -7.57
N GLU A 75 -9.50 6.04 -6.88
CA GLU A 75 -8.13 6.06 -7.39
C GLU A 75 -7.62 4.64 -7.66
N ALA A 76 -7.90 3.68 -6.76
CA ALA A 76 -7.56 2.27 -6.95
C ALA A 76 -8.22 1.72 -8.23
N THR A 77 -9.51 1.97 -8.43
CA THR A 77 -10.24 1.59 -9.65
C THR A 77 -9.62 2.20 -10.91
N GLN A 78 -9.21 3.47 -10.85
CA GLN A 78 -8.55 4.12 -11.99
C GLN A 78 -7.17 3.52 -12.29
N ILE A 79 -6.42 3.13 -11.26
CA ILE A 79 -5.13 2.46 -11.44
C ILE A 79 -5.33 1.09 -12.09
N ILE A 80 -6.29 0.29 -11.59
CA ILE A 80 -6.62 -1.03 -12.14
C ILE A 80 -6.96 -0.95 -13.63
N LYS A 81 -7.74 0.06 -14.03
CA LYS A 81 -8.23 0.19 -15.41
C LYS A 81 -7.25 0.86 -16.38
N ASN A 82 -6.26 1.62 -15.90
CA ASN A 82 -5.53 2.53 -16.79
C ASN A 82 -4.01 2.59 -16.57
N LYS A 83 -3.47 1.93 -15.55
CA LYS A 83 -2.05 2.11 -15.19
C LYS A 83 -1.30 0.79 -15.08
N THR A 84 -0.01 0.89 -14.77
CA THR A 84 0.86 -0.21 -14.36
C THR A 84 1.33 0.08 -12.95
N GLY A 85 1.31 -0.93 -12.06
CA GLY A 85 1.74 -0.77 -10.68
C GLY A 85 1.29 -1.87 -9.76
N VAL A 86 1.53 -1.67 -8.46
CA VAL A 86 1.12 -2.58 -7.39
C VAL A 86 0.15 -1.86 -6.47
N ILE A 87 -0.98 -2.50 -6.16
CA ILE A 87 -1.90 -2.05 -5.10
C ILE A 87 -1.85 -3.04 -3.96
N TYR A 88 -1.73 -2.52 -2.74
CA TYR A 88 -1.84 -3.25 -1.49
C TYR A 88 -3.11 -2.82 -0.74
N PHE A 89 -3.98 -3.79 -0.46
CA PHE A 89 -5.18 -3.62 0.37
C PHE A 89 -4.91 -4.21 1.74
N GLY A 90 -5.01 -3.40 2.79
CA GLY A 90 -4.67 -3.82 4.14
C GLY A 90 -5.28 -2.98 5.24
N ALA A 91 -4.93 -3.30 6.48
CA ALA A 91 -5.23 -2.51 7.67
C ALA A 91 -4.16 -2.75 8.74
N SER A 92 -3.83 -1.73 9.52
CA SER A 92 -2.74 -1.79 10.51
C SER A 92 -2.98 -2.79 11.65
N TRP A 93 -4.24 -3.07 11.97
CA TRP A 93 -4.64 -4.03 13.01
C TRP A 93 -4.72 -5.48 12.52
N CYS A 94 -4.68 -5.73 11.21
CA CYS A 94 -4.80 -7.07 10.65
C CYS A 94 -3.51 -7.87 10.89
N PRO A 95 -3.56 -9.01 11.61
CA PRO A 95 -2.34 -9.77 11.94
C PRO A 95 -1.64 -10.33 10.70
N TRP A 96 -2.40 -10.76 9.70
CA TRP A 96 -1.87 -11.21 8.41
C TRP A 96 -1.17 -10.08 7.64
N CYS A 97 -1.73 -8.86 7.69
CA CYS A 97 -1.12 -7.66 7.10
C CYS A 97 0.22 -7.35 7.77
N ARG A 98 0.27 -7.44 9.10
CA ARG A 98 1.49 -7.18 9.87
C ARG A 98 2.60 -8.18 9.55
N ASN A 99 2.26 -9.41 9.23
CA ASN A 99 3.20 -10.43 8.76
C ASN A 99 3.61 -10.22 7.29
N ALA A 100 2.73 -9.71 6.45
CA ALA A 100 2.98 -9.52 5.02
C ALA A 100 3.87 -8.31 4.71
N ILE A 101 3.71 -7.19 5.43
CA ILE A 101 4.37 -5.91 5.13
C ILE A 101 5.90 -5.99 5.09
N PRO A 102 6.60 -6.59 6.05
CA PRO A 102 8.06 -6.69 5.97
C PRO A 102 8.54 -7.40 4.70
N VAL A 103 7.84 -8.49 4.32
CA VAL A 103 8.16 -9.26 3.11
C VAL A 103 7.92 -8.43 1.84
N LEU A 104 6.77 -7.75 1.78
CA LEU A 104 6.40 -6.91 0.64
C LEU A 104 7.41 -5.79 0.42
N PHE A 105 7.86 -5.15 1.49
CA PHE A 105 8.84 -4.06 1.42
C PHE A 105 10.24 -4.54 1.03
N ASP A 106 10.67 -5.71 1.49
CA ASP A 106 11.95 -6.29 1.10
C ASP A 106 11.97 -6.64 -0.39
N VAL A 107 10.86 -7.17 -0.91
CA VAL A 107 10.72 -7.42 -2.36
C VAL A 107 10.72 -6.11 -3.14
N ALA A 108 9.95 -5.10 -2.69
CA ALA A 108 9.92 -3.79 -3.33
C ALA A 108 11.31 -3.14 -3.39
N LYS A 109 12.05 -3.18 -2.28
CA LYS A 109 13.42 -2.68 -2.18
C LYS A 109 14.36 -3.42 -3.15
N LYS A 110 14.27 -4.75 -3.20
CA LYS A 110 15.06 -5.59 -4.11
C LYS A 110 14.77 -5.29 -5.59
N LYS A 111 13.51 -5.10 -5.93
CA LYS A 111 13.05 -4.82 -7.30
C LYS A 111 13.11 -3.32 -7.66
N LYS A 112 13.52 -2.46 -6.73
CA LYS A 112 13.57 -1.00 -6.89
C LYS A 112 12.20 -0.40 -7.26
N ILE A 113 11.16 -0.88 -6.59
CA ILE A 113 9.80 -0.36 -6.73
C ILE A 113 9.64 0.82 -5.78
N ASP A 114 9.45 1.99 -6.33
CA ASP A 114 9.39 3.24 -5.58
C ASP A 114 7.98 3.56 -5.08
N THR A 115 6.95 2.87 -5.60
CA THR A 115 5.55 3.12 -5.24
C THR A 115 4.76 1.84 -5.15
N ILE A 116 4.13 1.64 -3.99
CA ILE A 116 3.05 0.68 -3.75
C ILE A 116 1.84 1.51 -3.32
N TYR A 117 0.78 1.49 -4.12
CA TYR A 117 -0.47 2.15 -3.79
C TYR A 117 -1.15 1.40 -2.65
N TYR A 118 -1.52 2.09 -1.59
CA TYR A 118 -2.15 1.49 -0.42
C TYR A 118 -3.58 1.98 -0.25
N VAL A 119 -4.49 1.01 -0.12
CA VAL A 119 -5.88 1.26 0.25
C VAL A 119 -6.07 0.79 1.69
N ASP A 120 -6.31 1.74 2.61
CA ASP A 120 -6.71 1.42 3.98
C ASP A 120 -8.16 0.92 3.98
N MET A 121 -8.31 -0.39 4.19
CA MET A 121 -9.62 -1.04 4.12
C MET A 121 -10.58 -0.58 5.21
N ASP A 122 -10.08 -0.05 6.33
CA ASP A 122 -10.97 0.50 7.37
C ASP A 122 -11.62 1.81 6.94
N GLN A 123 -10.97 2.54 6.03
CA GLN A 123 -11.48 3.81 5.52
C GLN A 123 -12.44 3.64 4.35
N VAL A 124 -12.42 2.50 3.64
CA VAL A 124 -13.17 2.38 2.38
C VAL A 124 -14.31 1.37 2.41
N ARG A 125 -14.20 0.30 3.20
CA ARG A 125 -15.19 -0.78 3.19
C ARG A 125 -16.34 -0.53 4.16
N ASN A 126 -17.47 -1.20 3.90
CA ASN A 126 -18.54 -1.37 4.87
C ASN A 126 -18.18 -2.36 6.00
N ILE A 127 -18.88 -2.26 7.12
CA ILE A 127 -18.76 -3.21 8.24
C ILE A 127 -20.16 -3.69 8.61
N TYR A 128 -20.29 -5.00 8.76
CA TYR A 128 -21.49 -5.66 9.24
C TYR A 128 -21.25 -6.29 10.61
N GLU A 129 -22.26 -6.26 11.45
CA GLU A 129 -22.31 -6.94 12.74
C GLU A 129 -23.61 -7.72 12.87
N ILE A 130 -23.63 -8.71 13.77
CA ILE A 130 -24.86 -9.40 14.14
C ILE A 130 -25.34 -8.79 15.46
N LYS A 131 -26.52 -8.16 15.43
CA LYS A 131 -27.18 -7.56 16.61
C LYS A 131 -28.55 -8.16 16.75
N ASP A 132 -28.85 -8.70 17.93
CA ASP A 132 -30.15 -9.33 18.27
C ASP A 132 -30.61 -10.35 17.20
N GLY A 133 -29.65 -11.19 16.73
CA GLY A 133 -29.92 -12.20 15.72
C GLY A 133 -30.19 -11.67 14.31
N SER A 134 -29.83 -10.44 14.03
CA SER A 134 -30.01 -9.81 12.72
C SER A 134 -28.71 -9.23 12.20
N LEU A 135 -28.51 -9.32 10.89
CA LEU A 135 -27.37 -8.69 10.21
C LEU A 135 -27.60 -7.19 10.10
N VAL A 136 -26.68 -6.38 10.62
CA VAL A 136 -26.76 -4.91 10.62
C VAL A 136 -25.49 -4.35 9.99
N LYS A 137 -25.62 -3.45 9.01
CA LYS A 137 -24.50 -2.66 8.50
C LYS A 137 -24.24 -1.52 9.49
N VAL A 138 -23.09 -1.57 10.18
CA VAL A 138 -22.69 -0.58 11.22
C VAL A 138 -21.75 0.50 10.69
N GLN A 139 -21.18 0.28 9.53
CA GLN A 139 -20.40 1.27 8.79
C GLN A 139 -20.75 1.17 7.31
N GLU A 140 -21.10 2.30 6.72
CA GLU A 140 -21.26 2.40 5.27
C GLU A 140 -19.89 2.43 4.57
N GLU A 141 -19.86 1.91 3.36
CA GLU A 141 -18.71 2.02 2.48
C GLU A 141 -18.48 3.46 2.02
N LYS A 142 -17.24 3.76 1.65
CA LYS A 142 -16.91 5.02 1.00
C LYS A 142 -17.23 4.96 -0.49
N GLU A 143 -17.43 6.14 -1.06
CA GLU A 143 -17.68 6.30 -2.48
C GLU A 143 -16.61 5.60 -3.33
N GLY A 144 -17.04 4.84 -4.32
CA GLY A 144 -16.16 4.07 -5.21
C GLY A 144 -15.86 2.64 -4.75
N TYR A 145 -16.34 2.22 -3.56
CA TYR A 145 -16.04 0.87 -3.05
C TYR A 145 -16.67 -0.24 -3.90
N TYR A 146 -17.91 -0.08 -4.36
CA TYR A 146 -18.57 -1.10 -5.20
C TYR A 146 -17.96 -1.16 -6.60
N GLU A 147 -17.57 -0.02 -7.18
CA GLU A 147 -16.83 0.04 -8.45
C GLU A 147 -15.45 -0.62 -8.33
N LEU A 148 -14.83 -0.54 -7.14
CA LEU A 148 -13.60 -1.24 -6.84
C LEU A 148 -13.82 -2.75 -6.74
N LEU A 149 -14.90 -3.21 -6.07
CA LEU A 149 -15.26 -4.63 -6.03
C LEU A 149 -15.49 -5.18 -7.45
N GLU A 150 -16.18 -4.43 -8.29
CA GLU A 150 -16.39 -4.80 -9.71
C GLU A 150 -15.07 -4.87 -10.48
N ALA A 151 -14.17 -3.91 -10.29
CA ALA A 151 -12.86 -3.92 -10.95
C ALA A 151 -11.97 -5.09 -10.51
N LEU A 152 -12.19 -5.63 -9.31
CA LEU A 152 -11.46 -6.77 -8.74
C LEU A 152 -12.23 -8.10 -8.92
N ASP A 153 -13.40 -8.13 -9.53
CA ASP A 153 -14.31 -9.27 -9.56
C ASP A 153 -13.63 -10.58 -9.98
N SER A 154 -12.75 -10.51 -10.96
CA SER A 154 -12.02 -11.69 -11.49
C SER A 154 -11.10 -12.38 -10.48
N ILE A 155 -10.74 -11.71 -9.38
CA ILE A 155 -9.83 -12.24 -8.35
C ILE A 155 -10.48 -12.39 -6.97
N LEU A 156 -11.71 -11.88 -6.76
CA LEU A 156 -12.39 -11.98 -5.46
C LEU A 156 -13.11 -13.31 -5.25
N GLY A 157 -13.21 -14.17 -6.28
CA GLY A 157 -13.98 -15.41 -6.23
C GLY A 157 -15.50 -15.17 -6.25
N GLU A 158 -16.26 -16.26 -6.18
CA GLU A 158 -17.73 -16.23 -6.33
C GLU A 158 -18.48 -16.07 -5.00
N ASN A 159 -17.84 -16.32 -3.86
CA ASN A 159 -18.49 -16.35 -2.58
C ASN A 159 -18.78 -14.96 -2.03
N THR A 160 -19.97 -14.78 -1.48
CA THR A 160 -20.34 -13.59 -0.71
C THR A 160 -19.75 -13.63 0.70
N TYR A 161 -19.60 -12.45 1.32
CA TYR A 161 -19.14 -12.34 2.70
C TYR A 161 -20.22 -12.76 3.68
N THR A 162 -19.86 -13.65 4.60
CA THR A 162 -20.76 -14.16 5.64
C THR A 162 -20.20 -13.90 7.03
N LEU A 163 -21.12 -13.74 8.01
CA LEU A 163 -20.82 -13.72 9.43
C LEU A 163 -21.52 -14.90 10.11
N THR A 164 -20.89 -15.46 11.15
CA THR A 164 -21.49 -16.54 11.93
C THR A 164 -21.60 -16.14 13.39
N SER A 165 -22.78 -16.34 13.98
CA SER A 165 -23.04 -16.18 15.41
C SER A 165 -24.01 -17.28 15.86
N ASP A 166 -23.76 -17.87 17.03
CA ASP A 166 -24.60 -18.89 17.66
C ASP A 166 -24.94 -20.07 16.72
N GLY A 167 -23.97 -20.44 15.86
CA GLY A 167 -24.13 -21.52 14.90
C GLY A 167 -24.96 -21.17 13.66
N GLN A 168 -25.45 -19.94 13.56
CA GLN A 168 -26.18 -19.43 12.39
C GLN A 168 -25.27 -18.57 11.51
N THR A 169 -25.35 -18.78 10.19
CA THR A 169 -24.62 -17.98 9.19
C THR A 169 -25.52 -16.96 8.53
N TYR A 170 -25.03 -15.73 8.47
CA TYR A 170 -25.70 -14.57 7.87
C TYR A 170 -24.91 -14.13 6.64
N ASP A 171 -25.54 -14.10 5.50
CA ASP A 171 -24.93 -13.74 4.23
C ASP A 171 -25.22 -12.28 3.88
N THR A 172 -24.19 -11.47 3.69
CA THR A 172 -24.33 -10.05 3.33
C THR A 172 -24.79 -9.84 1.89
N LYS A 173 -24.75 -10.87 1.04
CA LYS A 173 -25.00 -10.81 -0.41
C LYS A 173 -23.97 -9.96 -1.19
N GLU A 174 -22.86 -9.64 -0.56
CA GLU A 174 -21.81 -8.82 -1.14
C GLU A 174 -20.48 -9.58 -1.17
N LYS A 175 -19.69 -9.40 -2.22
CA LYS A 175 -18.28 -9.83 -2.25
C LYS A 175 -17.46 -8.97 -1.30
N ARG A 176 -16.27 -9.44 -0.93
CA ARG A 176 -15.39 -8.73 0.00
C ARG A 176 -13.93 -8.82 -0.41
N ILE A 177 -13.21 -7.73 -0.24
CA ILE A 177 -11.75 -7.73 -0.32
C ILE A 177 -11.20 -8.25 1.00
N TYR A 178 -10.59 -9.44 0.97
CA TYR A 178 -9.87 -10.00 2.12
C TYR A 178 -8.45 -9.44 2.19
N MET A 179 -7.94 -9.26 3.41
CA MET A 179 -6.64 -8.63 3.67
C MET A 179 -5.63 -9.61 4.29
N PRO A 180 -4.34 -9.45 3.99
CA PRO A 180 -3.76 -8.60 2.97
C PRO A 180 -4.09 -9.09 1.55
N LEU A 181 -4.27 -8.16 0.60
CA LEU A 181 -4.35 -8.47 -0.82
C LEU A 181 -3.35 -7.60 -1.55
N VAL A 182 -2.46 -8.20 -2.33
CA VAL A 182 -1.53 -7.52 -3.22
C VAL A 182 -1.94 -7.79 -4.65
N VAL A 183 -2.13 -6.75 -5.45
CA VAL A 183 -2.59 -6.85 -6.85
C VAL A 183 -1.55 -6.23 -7.76
N GLY A 184 -1.09 -7.01 -8.72
CA GLY A 184 -0.22 -6.58 -9.81
C GLY A 184 -1.01 -6.17 -11.02
N ILE A 185 -0.78 -4.96 -11.49
CA ILE A 185 -1.49 -4.37 -12.63
C ILE A 185 -0.47 -4.01 -13.70
N LYS A 186 -0.79 -4.36 -14.94
CA LYS A 186 0.00 -4.01 -16.11
C LYS A 186 -0.91 -3.49 -17.22
N GLU A 187 -0.67 -2.26 -17.66
CA GLU A 187 -1.39 -1.64 -18.77
C GLU A 187 -2.92 -1.74 -18.64
N GLY A 188 -3.45 -1.46 -17.43
CA GLY A 188 -4.88 -1.49 -17.15
C GLY A 188 -5.49 -2.89 -17.03
N SER A 189 -4.67 -3.90 -16.78
CA SER A 189 -5.13 -5.29 -16.59
C SER A 189 -4.50 -5.89 -15.33
N ILE A 190 -5.28 -6.62 -14.54
CA ILE A 190 -4.75 -7.41 -13.43
C ILE A 190 -3.98 -8.60 -14.02
N VAL A 191 -2.68 -8.69 -13.73
CA VAL A 191 -1.81 -9.75 -14.25
C VAL A 191 -1.46 -10.78 -13.19
N ASP A 192 -1.55 -10.42 -11.91
CA ASP A 192 -1.31 -11.33 -10.80
C ASP A 192 -1.94 -10.78 -9.52
N SER A 193 -2.21 -11.65 -8.55
CA SER A 193 -2.68 -11.25 -7.22
C SER A 193 -2.33 -12.28 -6.18
N HIS A 194 -2.11 -11.82 -4.94
CA HIS A 194 -1.90 -12.69 -3.79
C HIS A 194 -2.72 -12.21 -2.60
N VAL A 195 -3.54 -13.10 -2.04
CA VAL A 195 -4.35 -12.86 -0.85
C VAL A 195 -3.79 -13.64 0.36
N GLY A 196 -3.76 -12.99 1.51
CA GLY A 196 -3.24 -13.59 2.75
C GLY A 196 -1.72 -13.59 2.82
N THR A 197 -1.19 -14.59 3.53
CA THR A 197 0.24 -14.90 3.62
C THR A 197 0.49 -16.32 3.08
N VAL A 198 1.16 -17.15 3.85
CA VAL A 198 1.38 -18.59 3.56
C VAL A 198 0.67 -19.44 4.59
N SER A 199 0.59 -20.74 4.35
CA SER A 199 0.03 -21.68 5.31
C SER A 199 0.79 -21.65 6.64
N LEU A 200 0.06 -21.64 7.75
CA LEU A 200 0.64 -21.72 9.09
C LEU A 200 0.95 -23.16 9.47
N ASN A 201 1.96 -23.37 10.32
CA ASN A 201 2.21 -24.65 10.96
C ASN A 201 1.12 -24.91 12.03
N GLU A 202 0.97 -26.18 12.45
CA GLU A 202 -0.06 -26.60 13.40
C GLU A 202 0.00 -25.89 14.77
N ASP A 203 1.21 -25.48 15.19
CA ASP A 203 1.48 -24.79 16.45
C ASP A 203 1.37 -23.24 16.34
N GLN A 204 1.13 -22.72 15.15
CA GLN A 204 1.03 -21.29 14.90
C GLN A 204 -0.42 -20.80 14.89
N THR A 205 -0.60 -19.56 15.25
CA THR A 205 -1.84 -18.80 15.08
C THR A 205 -1.63 -17.62 14.12
N LYS A 206 -2.70 -16.97 13.72
CA LYS A 206 -2.61 -15.72 12.91
C LYS A 206 -1.76 -14.61 13.53
N TYR A 207 -1.45 -14.70 14.84
CA TYR A 207 -0.61 -13.78 15.58
C TYR A 207 0.85 -14.22 15.68
N SER A 208 1.17 -15.42 15.24
CA SER A 208 2.55 -15.89 15.21
C SER A 208 3.32 -15.19 14.10
N PRO A 209 4.58 -14.80 14.34
CA PRO A 209 5.44 -14.34 13.25
C PRO A 209 5.68 -15.45 12.25
N LEU A 210 5.95 -15.11 11.00
CA LEU A 210 6.36 -16.10 9.99
C LEU A 210 7.69 -16.74 10.37
N THR A 211 7.81 -18.05 10.15
CA THR A 211 9.13 -18.71 10.18
C THR A 211 9.97 -18.23 9.00
N LYS A 212 11.26 -18.57 9.01
CA LYS A 212 12.13 -18.22 7.88
C LYS A 212 11.64 -18.84 6.57
N GLU A 213 11.21 -20.09 6.61
CA GLU A 213 10.69 -20.83 5.45
C GLU A 213 9.42 -20.19 4.91
N GLN A 214 8.50 -19.79 5.78
CA GLN A 214 7.27 -19.09 5.44
C GLN A 214 7.55 -17.69 4.87
N TYR A 215 8.51 -17.00 5.45
CA TYR A 215 8.98 -15.70 4.93
C TYR A 215 9.55 -15.86 3.51
N ASP A 216 10.45 -16.85 3.31
CA ASP A 216 11.08 -17.10 2.02
C ASP A 216 10.04 -17.55 0.96
N GLU A 217 8.99 -18.28 1.36
CA GLU A 217 7.88 -18.67 0.49
C GLU A 217 7.08 -17.46 0.04
N LEU A 218 6.63 -16.61 0.99
CA LEU A 218 5.89 -15.40 0.68
C LEU A 218 6.73 -14.41 -0.15
N TYR A 219 8.02 -14.32 0.15
CA TYR A 219 8.96 -13.50 -0.62
C TYR A 219 8.98 -13.92 -2.10
N LYS A 220 9.07 -15.23 -2.39
CA LYS A 220 9.04 -15.74 -3.77
C LYS A 220 7.73 -15.43 -4.48
N GLN A 221 6.59 -15.51 -3.76
CA GLN A 221 5.28 -15.19 -4.31
C GLN A 221 5.20 -13.72 -4.71
N TYR A 222 5.60 -12.80 -3.84
CA TYR A 222 5.64 -11.37 -4.16
C TYR A 222 6.71 -11.03 -5.22
N GLU A 223 7.87 -11.70 -5.20
CA GLU A 223 8.89 -11.52 -6.23
C GLU A 223 8.38 -11.95 -7.61
N SER A 224 7.63 -13.06 -7.70
CA SER A 224 6.96 -13.49 -8.93
C SER A 224 5.92 -12.47 -9.39
N LEU A 225 5.05 -12.03 -8.49
CA LEU A 225 4.03 -11.01 -8.78
C LEU A 225 4.65 -9.74 -9.37
N PHE A 226 5.68 -9.18 -8.74
CA PHE A 226 6.38 -8.00 -9.26
C PHE A 226 7.06 -8.27 -10.60
N SER A 227 7.60 -9.47 -10.81
CA SER A 227 8.21 -9.85 -12.08
C SER A 227 7.18 -9.91 -13.23
N ASN A 228 5.96 -10.38 -12.95
CA ASN A 228 4.88 -10.41 -13.94
C ASN A 228 4.45 -9.01 -14.41
N ILE A 229 4.62 -8.00 -13.55
CA ILE A 229 4.32 -6.61 -13.90
C ILE A 229 5.46 -5.99 -14.73
N TYR A 230 6.73 -6.17 -14.30
CA TYR A 230 7.86 -5.36 -14.77
C TYR A 230 8.83 -6.09 -15.70
N ASN A 231 8.82 -7.43 -15.80
CA ASN A 231 9.79 -8.20 -16.60
C ASN A 231 9.55 -8.22 -18.12
N SER A 232 8.68 -7.39 -18.67
CA SER A 232 8.58 -7.23 -20.13
C SER A 232 9.25 -5.97 -20.67
N CYS A 233 9.99 -5.26 -19.82
CA CYS A 233 10.88 -4.17 -20.25
C CYS A 233 12.24 -4.75 -20.68
N THR A 234 12.28 -5.53 -21.76
CA THR A 234 13.55 -6.00 -22.37
C THR A 234 14.10 -5.02 -23.41
N ASP A 235 13.43 -3.91 -23.67
CA ASP A 235 13.93 -2.86 -24.55
C ASP A 235 13.69 -1.48 -23.92
N ASN A 236 14.73 -0.89 -23.35
CA ASN A 236 15.00 0.53 -23.02
C ASN A 236 13.87 1.58 -23.15
N LYS A 237 12.60 1.23 -22.95
CA LYS A 237 11.44 2.13 -22.98
C LYS A 237 10.44 1.73 -21.88
N CYS A 238 10.75 2.13 -20.65
CA CYS A 238 9.78 2.29 -19.58
C CYS A 238 9.97 3.68 -18.98
#